data_4b5d825b468ecad95c56e7c9e5688233
#
_entry.id   4b5d825b468ecad95c56e7c9e5688233
#
_cell.length_a   1.000
_cell.length_b   1.000
_cell.length_c   1.000
_cell.angle_alpha   90.00
_cell.angle_beta   90.00
_cell.angle_gamma   90.00
#
_symmetry.space_group_name_H-M   'P 1'
#
loop_
_entity.id
_entity.type
_entity.pdbx_description
1 polymer ?
#
loop_
_entity_poly.entity_id
_entity_poly.type
_entity_poly.pdbx_seq_one_letter_code
_entity_poly.pdbx_strand_id
1 'polypeptide(L)'
;MIALAALLWATTGIVAKSLFTGTELQPLALGFLRLVVALPFFWLLMQRERRRQGRTVRWRRGRLLPLAALGLFQAFYQGSYLLAVDLTGAGIATLIALCLPPVLVALLAAPLLGEKPGLLTVLALFAAIAGTAMLVL
;
A
#
# COMPACT_ATOMS: atom_id res chain seq x y z
N MET A 1 -6.08 -14.70 -9.93
CA MET A 1 -5.63 -14.32 -8.58
C MET A 1 -5.39 -12.82 -8.48
N ILE A 2 -4.56 -12.20 -9.34
CA ILE A 2 -4.23 -10.75 -9.28
C ILE A 2 -5.48 -9.87 -9.43
N ALA A 3 -6.37 -10.16 -10.37
CA ALA A 3 -7.61 -9.39 -10.57
C ALA A 3 -8.52 -9.42 -9.34
N LEU A 4 -8.65 -10.56 -8.67
CA LEU A 4 -9.43 -10.68 -7.44
C LEU A 4 -8.84 -9.84 -6.30
N ALA A 5 -7.51 -9.86 -6.14
CA ALA A 5 -6.82 -9.04 -5.15
C ALA A 5 -6.99 -7.53 -5.44
N ALA A 6 -6.93 -7.13 -6.72
CA ALA A 6 -7.16 -5.75 -7.14
C ALA A 6 -8.60 -5.30 -6.85
N LEU A 7 -9.60 -6.14 -7.13
CA LEU A 7 -11.01 -5.86 -6.80
C LEU A 7 -11.21 -5.71 -5.29
N LEU A 8 -10.66 -6.63 -4.48
CA LEU A 8 -10.73 -6.54 -3.03
C LEU A 8 -10.03 -5.30 -2.49
N TRP A 9 -8.94 -4.88 -3.12
CA TRP A 9 -8.26 -3.64 -2.74
C TRP A 9 -9.09 -2.41 -3.10
N ALA A 10 -9.67 -2.36 -4.29
CA ALA A 10 -10.48 -1.22 -4.74
C ALA A 10 -11.69 -0.96 -3.81
N THR A 11 -12.30 -1.99 -3.26
CA THR A 11 -13.42 -1.85 -2.31
C THR A 11 -13.00 -1.26 -0.96
N THR A 12 -11.73 -1.34 -0.60
CA THR A 12 -11.20 -0.90 0.70
C THR A 12 -11.47 0.59 0.98
N GLY A 13 -11.21 1.45 0.00
CA GLY A 13 -11.41 2.90 0.16
C GLY A 13 -12.88 3.27 0.32
N ILE A 14 -13.76 2.61 -0.43
CA ILE A 14 -15.21 2.84 -0.37
C ILE A 14 -15.77 2.40 0.98
N VAL A 15 -15.40 1.20 1.44
CA VAL A 15 -15.81 0.68 2.74
C VAL A 15 -15.29 1.56 3.89
N ALA A 16 -14.04 2.01 3.82
CA ALA A 16 -13.47 2.92 4.82
C ALA A 16 -14.26 4.22 4.89
N LYS A 17 -14.57 4.84 3.73
CA LYS A 17 -15.35 6.09 3.69
C LYS A 17 -16.77 5.89 4.23
N SER A 18 -17.45 4.79 3.89
CA SER A 18 -18.77 4.46 4.40
C SER A 18 -18.77 4.29 5.93
N LEU A 19 -17.72 3.69 6.49
CA LEU A 19 -17.57 3.53 7.92
C LEU A 19 -17.32 4.87 8.62
N PHE A 20 -16.52 5.77 8.04
CA PHE A 20 -16.26 7.10 8.61
C PHE A 20 -17.51 7.99 8.60
N THR A 21 -18.38 7.86 7.61
CA THR A 21 -19.64 8.63 7.56
C THR A 21 -20.75 8.04 8.45
N GLY A 22 -20.71 6.73 8.71
CA GLY A 22 -21.75 6.02 9.49
C GLY A 22 -21.41 5.81 10.97
N THR A 23 -20.14 5.97 11.36
CA THR A 23 -19.67 5.75 12.74
C THR A 23 -18.58 6.76 13.09
N GLU A 24 -18.46 7.13 14.35
CA GLU A 24 -17.38 8.00 14.86
C GLU A 24 -16.02 7.26 14.97
N LEU A 25 -15.78 6.26 14.11
CA LEU A 25 -14.54 5.51 14.11
C LEU A 25 -13.38 6.35 13.57
N GLN A 26 -12.36 6.50 14.39
CA GLN A 26 -11.13 7.18 13.95
C GLN A 26 -10.41 6.36 12.85
N PRO A 27 -9.85 7.03 11.82
CA PRO A 27 -9.12 6.35 10.73
C PRO A 27 -8.02 5.40 11.21
N LEU A 28 -7.30 5.79 12.26
CA LEU A 28 -6.24 4.97 12.86
C LEU A 28 -6.78 3.70 13.52
N ALA A 29 -7.96 3.78 14.19
CA ALA A 29 -8.60 2.62 14.81
C ALA A 29 -9.01 1.59 13.76
N LEU A 30 -9.54 2.03 12.62
CA LEU A 30 -9.87 1.15 11.50
C LEU A 30 -8.62 0.48 10.92
N GLY A 31 -7.53 1.22 10.78
CA GLY A 31 -6.23 0.69 10.34
C GLY A 31 -5.71 -0.39 11.27
N PHE A 32 -5.76 -0.14 12.57
CA PHE A 32 -5.36 -1.11 13.59
C PHE A 32 -6.23 -2.37 13.56
N LEU A 33 -7.56 -2.22 13.52
CA LEU A 33 -8.50 -3.34 13.47
C LEU A 33 -8.26 -4.23 12.25
N ARG A 34 -8.00 -3.65 11.08
CA ARG A 34 -7.65 -4.38 9.85
C ARG A 34 -6.37 -5.21 10.03
N LEU A 35 -5.35 -4.66 10.67
CA LEU A 35 -4.10 -5.39 10.94
C LEU A 35 -4.32 -6.55 11.90
N VAL A 36 -5.09 -6.33 12.97
CA VAL A 36 -5.44 -7.36 13.96
C VAL A 36 -6.19 -8.51 13.29
N VAL A 37 -7.19 -8.20 12.44
CA VAL A 37 -7.95 -9.23 11.71
C VAL A 37 -7.09 -9.96 10.69
N ALA A 38 -6.14 -9.29 10.05
CA ALA A 38 -5.25 -9.90 9.05
C ALA A 38 -4.21 -10.85 9.68
N LEU A 39 -3.77 -10.61 10.92
CA LEU A 39 -2.73 -11.40 11.59
C LEU A 39 -3.01 -12.91 11.60
N PRO A 40 -4.19 -13.41 12.02
CA PRO A 40 -4.47 -14.86 12.05
C PRO A 40 -4.43 -15.48 10.64
N PHE A 41 -4.89 -14.76 9.61
CA PHE A 41 -4.84 -15.24 8.24
C PHE A 41 -3.40 -15.36 7.74
N PHE A 42 -2.55 -14.36 7.98
CA PHE A 42 -1.14 -14.43 7.64
C PHE A 42 -0.42 -15.53 8.43
N TRP A 43 -0.76 -15.72 9.69
CA TRP A 43 -0.23 -16.82 10.50
C TRP A 43 -0.58 -18.18 9.91
N LEU A 44 -1.84 -18.40 9.54
CA LEU A 44 -2.30 -19.64 8.92
C LEU A 44 -1.62 -19.88 7.57
N LEU A 45 -1.51 -18.86 6.72
CA LEU A 45 -0.81 -18.95 5.44
C LEU A 45 0.67 -19.30 5.63
N MET A 46 1.33 -18.66 6.60
CA MET A 46 2.72 -18.95 6.92
C MET A 46 2.91 -20.39 7.43
N GLN A 47 1.99 -20.87 8.28
CA GLN A 47 2.03 -22.27 8.73
C GLN A 47 1.82 -23.25 7.58
N ARG A 48 0.85 -22.98 6.69
CA ARG A 48 0.58 -23.80 5.52
C ARG A 48 1.79 -23.87 4.58
N GLU A 49 2.44 -22.73 4.34
CA GLU A 49 3.63 -22.64 3.50
C GLU A 49 4.83 -23.39 4.12
N ARG A 50 5.03 -23.26 5.43
CA ARG A 50 6.04 -24.02 6.18
C ARG A 50 5.85 -25.53 6.03
N ARG A 51 4.58 -26.01 6.11
CA ARG A 51 4.26 -27.43 5.96
C ARG A 51 4.52 -27.92 4.53
N ARG A 52 4.28 -27.08 3.51
CA ARG A 52 4.48 -27.43 2.10
C ARG A 52 5.95 -27.48 1.70
N GLN A 53 6.76 -26.56 2.19
CA GLN A 53 8.15 -26.43 1.76
C GLN A 53 9.14 -27.24 2.62
N GLY A 54 8.72 -27.81 3.74
CA GLY A 54 9.60 -28.54 4.67
C GLY A 54 10.76 -27.69 5.22
N ARG A 55 10.76 -26.40 4.95
CA ARG A 55 11.82 -25.46 5.34
C ARG A 55 11.50 -24.82 6.69
N THR A 56 12.38 -25.06 7.67
CA THR A 56 12.39 -24.28 8.89
C THR A 56 12.91 -22.88 8.56
N VAL A 57 12.06 -21.86 8.73
CA VAL A 57 12.50 -20.47 8.62
C VAL A 57 13.48 -20.20 9.76
N ARG A 58 14.78 -20.25 9.46
CA ARG A 58 15.81 -19.84 10.43
C ARG A 58 15.72 -18.31 10.56
N TRP A 59 15.23 -17.88 11.70
CA TRP A 59 15.22 -16.46 12.08
C TRP A 59 16.68 -16.02 12.30
N ARG A 60 17.28 -15.44 11.26
CA ARG A 60 18.57 -14.76 11.40
C ARG A 60 18.32 -13.38 11.99
N ARG A 61 18.93 -13.09 13.15
CA ARG A 61 18.80 -11.78 13.83
C ARG A 61 19.05 -10.60 12.87
N GLY A 62 19.97 -10.73 11.90
CA GLY A 62 20.22 -9.71 10.88
C GLY A 62 19.07 -9.44 9.89
N ARG A 63 18.00 -10.26 9.88
CA ARG A 63 16.81 -10.03 9.04
C ARG A 63 15.66 -9.37 9.81
N LEU A 64 15.75 -9.30 11.13
CA LEU A 64 14.69 -8.72 11.96
C LEU A 64 14.62 -7.20 11.76
N LEU A 65 15.76 -6.53 11.68
CA LEU A 65 15.82 -5.08 11.49
C LEU A 65 15.14 -4.62 10.17
N PRO A 66 15.50 -5.16 8.98
CA PRO A 66 14.82 -4.78 7.74
C PRO A 66 13.33 -5.17 7.75
N LEU A 67 12.95 -6.29 8.37
CA LEU A 67 11.53 -6.66 8.49
C LEU A 67 10.76 -5.69 9.40
N ALA A 68 11.35 -5.28 10.51
CA ALA A 68 10.76 -4.29 11.41
C ALA A 68 10.64 -2.92 10.73
N ALA A 69 11.67 -2.50 9.99
CA ALA A 69 11.63 -1.28 9.20
C ALA A 69 10.51 -1.32 8.13
N LEU A 70 10.41 -2.40 7.37
CA LEU A 70 9.33 -2.59 6.39
C LEU A 70 7.96 -2.55 7.06
N GLY A 71 7.79 -3.21 8.20
CA GLY A 71 6.54 -3.17 8.97
C GLY A 71 6.18 -1.77 9.45
N LEU A 72 7.17 -1.01 9.92
CA LEU A 72 6.98 0.37 10.36
C LEU A 72 6.59 1.30 9.20
N PHE A 73 7.29 1.21 8.07
CA PHE A 73 6.95 1.97 6.86
C PHE A 73 5.54 1.62 6.36
N GLN A 74 5.18 0.33 6.38
CA GLN A 74 3.84 -0.11 5.98
C GLN A 74 2.76 0.41 6.92
N ALA A 75 3.00 0.41 8.23
CA ALA A 75 2.07 0.96 9.21
C ALA A 75 1.88 2.46 9.02
N PHE A 76 2.97 3.20 8.81
CA PHE A 76 2.93 4.63 8.51
C PHE A 76 2.17 4.93 7.22
N TYR A 77 2.48 4.22 6.14
CA TYR A 77 1.77 4.33 4.86
C TYR A 77 0.26 4.09 5.04
N GLN A 78 -0.11 3.02 5.73
CA GLN A 78 -1.52 2.66 5.93
C GLN A 78 -2.27 3.69 6.77
N GLY A 79 -1.65 4.20 7.83
CA GLY A 79 -2.22 5.26 8.66
C GLY A 79 -2.43 6.56 7.87
N SER A 80 -1.40 6.99 7.13
CA SER A 80 -1.47 8.18 6.28
C SER A 80 -2.52 8.06 5.18
N TYR A 81 -2.63 6.87 4.55
CA TYR A 81 -3.64 6.61 3.53
C TYR A 81 -5.07 6.74 4.08
N LEU A 82 -5.35 6.11 5.24
CA LEU A 82 -6.69 6.18 5.84
C LEU A 82 -7.04 7.60 6.30
N LEU A 83 -6.07 8.34 6.83
CA LEU A 83 -6.26 9.75 7.16
C LEU A 83 -6.55 10.58 5.90
N ALA A 84 -5.84 10.33 4.80
CA ALA A 84 -6.11 10.99 3.53
C ALA A 84 -7.51 10.66 2.98
N VAL A 85 -7.95 9.41 3.09
CA VAL A 85 -9.32 8.98 2.71
C VAL A 85 -10.38 9.74 3.51
N ASP A 86 -10.15 9.94 4.79
CA ASP A 86 -11.07 10.70 5.64
C ASP A 86 -11.15 12.17 5.21
N LEU A 87 -10.01 12.82 5.00
CA LEU A 87 -9.91 14.24 4.69
C LEU A 87 -10.31 14.58 3.24
N THR A 88 -9.91 13.77 2.26
CA THR A 88 -10.06 14.11 0.83
C THR A 88 -11.03 13.20 0.08
N GLY A 89 -11.45 12.11 0.71
CA GLY A 89 -12.25 11.08 0.09
C GLY A 89 -11.44 9.96 -0.57
N ALA A 90 -12.11 8.82 -0.76
CA ALA A 90 -11.48 7.59 -1.21
C ALA A 90 -10.89 7.70 -2.63
N GLY A 91 -11.54 8.43 -3.54
CA GLY A 91 -11.10 8.58 -4.92
C GLY A 91 -9.76 9.29 -5.02
N ILE A 92 -9.66 10.50 -4.48
CA ILE A 92 -8.44 11.33 -4.51
C ILE A 92 -7.30 10.65 -3.77
N ALA A 93 -7.55 10.17 -2.55
CA ALA A 93 -6.54 9.49 -1.75
C ALA A 93 -5.96 8.25 -2.47
N THR A 94 -6.82 7.43 -3.09
CA THR A 94 -6.39 6.23 -3.81
C THR A 94 -5.60 6.57 -5.07
N LEU A 95 -6.02 7.58 -5.82
CA LEU A 95 -5.29 8.02 -7.01
C LEU A 95 -3.89 8.50 -6.68
N ILE A 96 -3.75 9.36 -5.69
CA ILE A 96 -2.44 9.84 -5.23
C ILE A 96 -1.59 8.66 -4.75
N ALA A 97 -2.16 7.75 -3.96
CA ALA A 97 -1.46 6.59 -3.43
C ALA A 97 -0.99 5.59 -4.52
N LEU A 98 -1.69 5.53 -5.66
CA LEU A 98 -1.32 4.65 -6.77
C LEU A 98 -0.40 5.32 -7.81
N CYS A 99 -0.59 6.62 -8.06
CA CYS A 99 0.17 7.33 -9.09
C CYS A 99 1.51 7.86 -8.58
N LEU A 100 1.59 8.26 -7.31
CA LEU A 100 2.82 8.85 -6.75
C LEU A 100 3.99 7.86 -6.63
N PRO A 101 3.84 6.60 -6.18
CA PRO A 101 4.93 5.66 -6.05
C PRO A 101 5.72 5.40 -7.34
N PRO A 102 5.09 5.12 -8.50
CA PRO A 102 5.83 4.94 -9.75
C PRO A 102 6.63 6.18 -10.14
N VAL A 103 6.08 7.38 -9.90
CA VAL A 103 6.78 8.65 -10.16
C VAL A 103 8.02 8.78 -9.28
N LEU A 104 7.87 8.56 -7.97
CA LEU A 104 8.98 8.61 -7.02
C LEU A 104 10.05 7.57 -7.33
N VAL A 105 9.64 6.32 -7.65
CA VAL A 105 10.58 5.27 -8.03
C VAL A 105 11.37 5.68 -9.28
N ALA A 106 10.72 6.20 -10.32
CA ALA A 106 11.40 6.61 -11.54
C ALA A 106 12.37 7.79 -11.30
N LEU A 107 11.98 8.76 -10.46
CA LEU A 107 12.83 9.88 -10.08
C LEU A 107 14.06 9.45 -9.26
N LEU A 108 13.88 8.48 -8.36
CA LEU A 108 14.95 7.98 -7.50
C LEU A 108 15.84 6.95 -8.20
N ALA A 109 15.32 6.18 -9.15
CA ALA A 109 16.08 5.18 -9.90
C ALA A 109 17.21 5.83 -10.72
N ALA A 110 16.97 7.01 -11.27
CA ALA A 110 17.98 7.72 -12.05
C ALA A 110 19.26 8.02 -11.24
N PRO A 111 19.23 8.69 -10.07
CA PRO A 111 20.42 9.00 -9.28
C PRO A 111 20.96 7.80 -8.49
N LEU A 112 20.10 6.85 -8.06
CA LEU A 112 20.52 5.74 -7.20
C LEU A 112 21.05 4.52 -7.98
N LEU A 113 20.46 4.23 -9.15
CA LEU A 113 20.80 3.08 -9.97
C LEU A 113 21.57 3.46 -11.24
N GLY A 114 21.72 4.75 -11.53
CA GLY A 114 22.34 5.24 -12.77
C GLY A 114 21.51 4.93 -14.02
N GLU A 115 20.27 4.51 -13.86
CA GLU A 115 19.37 4.20 -14.97
C GLU A 115 18.71 5.47 -15.49
N LYS A 116 18.80 5.71 -16.81
CA LYS A 116 18.07 6.81 -17.46
C LYS A 116 16.66 6.34 -17.77
N PRO A 117 15.63 7.03 -17.26
CA PRO A 117 14.25 6.66 -17.60
C PRO A 117 14.04 6.75 -19.10
N GLY A 118 13.53 5.68 -19.72
CA GLY A 118 13.22 5.66 -21.14
C GLY A 118 12.08 6.64 -21.47
N LEU A 119 12.01 7.07 -22.73
CA LEU A 119 11.00 8.01 -23.20
C LEU A 119 9.56 7.55 -22.86
N LEU A 120 9.30 6.25 -22.97
CA LEU A 120 7.99 5.66 -22.63
C LEU A 120 7.66 5.84 -21.14
N THR A 121 8.66 5.68 -20.26
CA THR A 121 8.50 5.87 -18.82
C THR A 121 8.18 7.33 -18.49
N VAL A 122 8.88 8.26 -19.14
CA VAL A 122 8.65 9.71 -18.97
C VAL A 122 7.24 10.09 -19.44
N LEU A 123 6.80 9.60 -20.60
CA LEU A 123 5.46 9.84 -21.11
C LEU A 123 4.38 9.27 -20.20
N ALA A 124 4.58 8.04 -19.66
CA ALA A 124 3.66 7.43 -18.72
C ALA A 124 3.57 8.23 -17.40
N LEU A 125 4.69 8.77 -16.91
CA LEU A 125 4.72 9.63 -15.73
C LEU A 125 3.94 10.94 -15.97
N PHE A 126 4.14 11.60 -17.10
CA PHE A 126 3.40 12.81 -17.47
C PHE A 126 1.89 12.52 -17.56
N ALA A 127 1.51 11.42 -18.19
CA ALA A 127 0.10 11.01 -18.28
C ALA A 127 -0.52 10.73 -16.91
N ALA A 128 0.21 10.08 -16.00
CA ALA A 128 -0.24 9.81 -14.64
C ALA A 128 -0.42 11.12 -13.84
N ILE A 129 0.53 12.04 -13.92
CA ILE A 129 0.45 13.34 -13.25
C ILE A 129 -0.71 14.17 -13.81
N ALA A 130 -0.85 14.24 -15.14
CA ALA A 130 -1.93 14.97 -15.79
C ALA A 130 -3.31 14.40 -15.41
N GLY A 131 -3.46 13.06 -15.45
CA GLY A 131 -4.69 12.39 -15.03
C GLY A 131 -5.05 12.66 -13.58
N THR A 132 -4.06 12.67 -12.67
CA THR A 132 -4.27 13.01 -11.25
C THR A 132 -4.67 14.46 -11.08
N ALA A 133 -4.02 15.38 -11.80
CA ALA A 133 -4.33 16.81 -11.75
C ALA A 133 -5.76 17.11 -12.24
N MET A 134 -6.19 16.46 -13.34
CA MET A 134 -7.56 16.61 -13.85
C MET A 134 -8.65 16.10 -12.91
N LEU A 135 -8.30 15.26 -11.95
CA LEU A 135 -9.26 14.72 -11.00
C LEU A 135 -9.37 15.58 -9.73
N VAL A 136 -8.34 16.36 -9.43
CA VAL A 136 -8.27 17.21 -8.21
C VAL A 136 -8.77 18.64 -8.51
N LEU A 137 -8.72 19.05 -9.78
CA LEU A 137 -9.24 20.34 -10.27
C LEU A 137 -10.73 20.26 -10.63
#